data_7a316ea30b7895de376bafaf5015dfd5
#
_entry.id   7a316ea30b7895de376bafaf5015dfd5
#
_cell.length_a   1.000
_cell.length_b   1.000
_cell.length_c   1.000
_cell.angle_alpha   90.00
_cell.angle_beta   90.00
_cell.angle_gamma   90.00
#
_symmetry.space_group_name_H-M   'P 1'
#
loop_
_entity.id
_entity.type
_entity.pdbx_description
1 polymer ?
#
loop_
_entity_poly.entity_id
_entity_poly.type
_entity_poly.pdbx_seq_one_letter_code
_entity_poly.pdbx_strand_id
1 'polypeptide(L)'
;MKKLGILLMMVFGLGLAFQSCNNGKTYAEMKEDEREAIQRFIEKNEIKVIDEDQFAEQDSMTNVAANEYVLFEESGVYMQVVERGNGELLEDGRHELLVRYVEERIVEDGMADTLSLNTIANMYPYPDEFILTKDKNSMSASFL
;
A
#
# COMPACT_ATOMS: atom_id res chain seq x y z
N MET A 1 24.74 -31.98 -49.92
CA MET A 1 24.34 -32.40 -48.54
C MET A 1 24.91 -31.53 -47.45
N LYS A 2 26.20 -31.13 -47.45
CA LYS A 2 26.80 -30.26 -46.41
C LYS A 2 26.13 -28.87 -46.29
N LYS A 3 25.74 -28.26 -47.42
CA LYS A 3 25.11 -26.93 -47.46
C LYS A 3 23.68 -26.93 -46.88
N LEU A 4 22.96 -28.03 -47.05
CA LEU A 4 21.61 -28.21 -46.50
C LEU A 4 21.64 -28.35 -44.99
N GLY A 5 22.65 -29.05 -44.43
CA GLY A 5 22.83 -29.18 -43.00
C GLY A 5 23.14 -27.85 -42.28
N ILE A 6 23.95 -27.00 -42.94
CA ILE A 6 24.29 -25.67 -42.42
C ILE A 6 23.05 -24.75 -42.41
N LEU A 7 22.23 -24.81 -43.47
CA LEU A 7 20.99 -24.04 -43.54
C LEU A 7 20.00 -24.47 -42.47
N LEU A 8 19.87 -25.75 -42.20
CA LEU A 8 19.00 -26.29 -41.16
C LEU A 8 19.46 -25.90 -39.77
N MET A 9 20.77 -25.87 -39.49
CA MET A 9 21.33 -25.37 -38.23
C MET A 9 21.11 -23.90 -38.03
N MET A 10 21.21 -23.06 -39.09
CA MET A 10 20.91 -21.63 -38.97
C MET A 10 19.44 -21.36 -38.64
N VAL A 11 18.51 -22.09 -39.27
CA VAL A 11 17.08 -21.93 -39.00
C VAL A 11 16.74 -22.38 -37.57
N PHE A 12 17.38 -23.46 -37.07
CA PHE A 12 17.18 -23.92 -35.70
C PHE A 12 17.77 -22.97 -34.66
N GLY A 13 18.92 -22.33 -34.95
CA GLY A 13 19.57 -21.34 -34.09
C GLY A 13 18.78 -20.05 -33.98
N LEU A 14 18.12 -19.59 -35.05
CA LEU A 14 17.24 -18.40 -35.00
C LEU A 14 15.97 -18.67 -34.20
N GLY A 15 15.43 -19.89 -34.19
CA GLY A 15 14.21 -20.23 -33.44
C GLY A 15 14.37 -20.14 -31.92
N LEU A 16 15.58 -20.32 -31.39
CA LEU A 16 15.87 -20.27 -29.95
C LEU A 16 16.07 -18.83 -29.41
N ALA A 17 16.34 -17.87 -30.30
CA ALA A 17 16.58 -16.49 -29.91
C ALA A 17 15.29 -15.71 -29.52
N PHE A 18 14.11 -16.23 -29.88
CA PHE A 18 12.83 -15.58 -29.58
C PHE A 18 12.20 -16.03 -28.26
N GLN A 19 12.80 -16.93 -27.50
CA GLN A 19 12.28 -17.38 -26.21
C GLN A 19 12.80 -16.58 -25.01
N SER A 20 13.56 -15.52 -25.23
CA SER A 20 13.99 -14.60 -24.17
C SER A 20 12.97 -13.48 -23.95
N CYS A 21 11.67 -13.77 -24.00
CA CYS A 21 10.68 -12.87 -23.44
C CYS A 21 10.77 -13.00 -21.93
N ASN A 22 11.27 -11.95 -21.30
CA ASN A 22 11.32 -11.78 -19.86
C ASN A 22 9.88 -11.90 -19.32
N ASN A 23 9.55 -13.00 -18.63
CA ASN A 23 8.23 -13.25 -18.03
C ASN A 23 7.98 -12.40 -16.79
N GLY A 24 8.61 -11.25 -16.67
CA GLY A 24 8.33 -10.28 -15.62
C GLY A 24 7.07 -9.49 -15.96
N LYS A 25 6.16 -9.35 -15.00
CA LYS A 25 5.00 -8.45 -15.13
C LYS A 25 5.50 -7.04 -15.44
N THR A 26 4.81 -6.36 -16.35
CA THR A 26 5.06 -4.94 -16.62
C THR A 26 4.61 -4.10 -15.43
N TYR A 27 5.09 -2.85 -15.35
CA TYR A 27 4.64 -1.93 -14.30
C TYR A 27 3.11 -1.70 -14.34
N ALA A 28 2.52 -1.68 -15.52
CA ALA A 28 1.07 -1.53 -15.68
C ALA A 28 0.31 -2.75 -15.12
N GLU A 29 0.79 -3.96 -15.40
CA GLU A 29 0.21 -5.19 -14.85
C GLU A 29 0.36 -5.25 -13.31
N MET A 30 1.52 -4.86 -12.77
CA MET A 30 1.69 -4.80 -11.32
C MET A 30 0.73 -3.80 -10.64
N LYS A 31 0.49 -2.67 -11.27
CA LYS A 31 -0.47 -1.66 -10.79
C LYS A 31 -1.92 -2.16 -10.85
N GLU A 32 -2.26 -2.95 -11.85
CA GLU A 32 -3.58 -3.55 -11.96
C GLU A 32 -3.78 -4.63 -10.91
N ASP A 33 -2.79 -5.51 -10.73
CA ASP A 33 -2.81 -6.54 -9.67
C ASP A 33 -2.97 -5.91 -8.27
N GLU A 34 -2.26 -4.81 -8.00
CA GLU A 34 -2.37 -4.05 -6.75
C GLU A 34 -3.81 -3.53 -6.54
N ARG A 35 -4.38 -2.91 -7.58
CA ARG A 35 -5.75 -2.39 -7.52
C ARG A 35 -6.77 -3.50 -7.27
N GLU A 36 -6.63 -4.62 -7.97
CA GLU A 36 -7.50 -5.76 -7.78
C GLU A 36 -7.35 -6.40 -6.38
N ALA A 37 -6.14 -6.45 -5.84
CA ALA A 37 -5.90 -6.95 -4.49
C ALA A 37 -6.57 -6.06 -3.43
N ILE A 38 -6.45 -4.73 -3.58
CA ILE A 38 -7.14 -3.76 -2.72
C ILE A 38 -8.66 -3.93 -2.82
N GLN A 39 -9.20 -4.05 -4.02
CA GLN A 39 -10.64 -4.24 -4.21
C GLN A 39 -11.14 -5.53 -3.55
N ARG A 40 -10.43 -6.65 -3.73
CA ARG A 40 -10.75 -7.91 -3.04
C ARG A 40 -10.66 -7.79 -1.52
N PHE A 41 -9.70 -7.02 -1.01
CA PHE A 41 -9.57 -6.76 0.42
C PHE A 41 -10.77 -5.97 0.96
N ILE A 42 -11.19 -4.92 0.25
CA ILE A 42 -12.36 -4.10 0.58
C ILE A 42 -13.63 -4.96 0.63
N GLU A 43 -13.87 -5.76 -0.41
CA GLU A 43 -15.04 -6.64 -0.49
C GLU A 43 -15.05 -7.71 0.60
N LYS A 44 -13.92 -8.38 0.81
CA LYS A 44 -13.78 -9.47 1.77
C LYS A 44 -13.96 -9.03 3.22
N ASN A 45 -13.53 -7.81 3.53
CA ASN A 45 -13.64 -7.23 4.85
C ASN A 45 -14.90 -6.37 5.02
N GLU A 46 -15.81 -6.37 4.03
CA GLU A 46 -17.06 -5.60 4.04
C GLU A 46 -16.82 -4.11 4.38
N ILE A 47 -15.74 -3.54 3.82
CA ILE A 47 -15.37 -2.14 4.05
C ILE A 47 -16.34 -1.25 3.29
N LYS A 48 -16.97 -0.33 4.00
CA LYS A 48 -17.79 0.73 3.42
C LYS A 48 -16.91 1.95 3.11
N VAL A 49 -16.71 2.23 1.83
CA VAL A 49 -15.94 3.40 1.38
C VAL A 49 -16.85 4.62 1.28
N ILE A 50 -16.41 5.73 1.85
CA ILE A 50 -17.03 7.06 1.73
C ILE A 50 -16.06 8.03 1.07
N ASP A 51 -16.58 9.10 0.48
CA ASP A 51 -15.79 10.18 -0.08
C ASP A 51 -15.39 11.23 0.97
N GLU A 52 -14.55 12.19 0.55
CA GLU A 52 -14.05 13.25 1.41
C GLU A 52 -15.14 14.23 1.85
N ASP A 53 -16.15 14.46 1.01
CA ASP A 53 -17.27 15.35 1.33
C ASP A 53 -18.12 14.76 2.46
N GLN A 54 -18.48 13.49 2.35
CA GLN A 54 -19.21 12.76 3.39
C GLN A 54 -18.39 12.69 4.68
N PHE A 55 -17.09 12.47 4.60
CA PHE A 55 -16.20 12.46 5.76
C PHE A 55 -16.20 13.84 6.47
N ALA A 56 -16.16 14.94 5.70
CA ALA A 56 -16.23 16.29 6.26
C ALA A 56 -17.59 16.57 6.93
N GLU A 57 -18.70 16.11 6.34
CA GLU A 57 -20.04 16.24 6.91
C GLU A 57 -20.19 15.47 8.24
N GLN A 58 -19.42 14.39 8.42
CA GLN A 58 -19.35 13.58 9.63
C GLN A 58 -18.35 14.12 10.68
N ASP A 59 -18.02 15.41 10.61
CA ASP A 59 -17.05 16.05 11.52
C ASP A 59 -15.66 15.37 11.47
N SER A 60 -15.25 14.90 10.30
CA SER A 60 -14.00 14.18 10.06
C SER A 60 -13.84 12.94 10.94
N MET A 61 -14.92 12.19 11.09
CA MET A 61 -14.97 10.88 11.75
C MET A 61 -15.56 9.84 10.83
N THR A 62 -15.12 8.61 10.98
CA THR A 62 -15.70 7.45 10.29
C THR A 62 -16.55 6.61 11.25
N ASN A 63 -17.54 5.89 10.73
CA ASN A 63 -18.36 5.00 11.53
C ASN A 63 -17.68 3.63 11.64
N VAL A 64 -16.97 3.41 12.75
CA VAL A 64 -16.26 2.15 13.01
C VAL A 64 -17.21 0.95 13.06
N ALA A 65 -18.42 1.12 13.60
CA ALA A 65 -19.40 0.03 13.69
C ALA A 65 -19.93 -0.40 12.30
N ALA A 66 -19.86 0.48 11.32
CA ALA A 66 -20.19 0.21 9.92
C ALA A 66 -18.98 -0.15 9.07
N ASN A 67 -17.80 -0.34 9.68
CA ASN A 67 -16.53 -0.57 9.01
C ASN A 67 -16.24 0.45 7.88
N GLU A 68 -16.45 1.73 8.18
CA GLU A 68 -16.40 2.82 7.23
C GLU A 68 -14.99 3.39 7.10
N TYR A 69 -14.53 3.57 5.86
CA TYR A 69 -13.24 4.19 5.52
C TYR A 69 -13.45 5.32 4.53
N VAL A 70 -12.79 6.45 4.73
CA VAL A 70 -12.74 7.52 3.73
C VAL A 70 -11.63 7.23 2.71
N LEU A 71 -11.95 7.43 1.43
CA LEU A 71 -10.95 7.43 0.36
C LEU A 71 -10.53 8.86 0.06
N PHE A 72 -9.24 9.15 0.23
CA PHE A 72 -8.62 10.39 -0.26
C PHE A 72 -8.20 10.20 -1.71
N GLU A 73 -8.99 10.70 -2.64
CA GLU A 73 -8.82 10.43 -4.08
C GLU A 73 -7.47 10.87 -4.64
N GLU A 74 -6.96 12.02 -4.18
CA GLU A 74 -5.66 12.55 -4.65
C GLU A 74 -4.48 11.62 -4.30
N SER A 75 -4.50 11.01 -3.12
CA SER A 75 -3.42 10.14 -2.63
C SER A 75 -3.71 8.64 -2.83
N GLY A 76 -4.97 8.26 -3.03
CA GLY A 76 -5.41 6.87 -3.06
C GLY A 76 -5.40 6.17 -1.69
N VAL A 77 -5.32 6.93 -0.61
CA VAL A 77 -5.27 6.41 0.77
C VAL A 77 -6.67 6.18 1.31
N TYR A 78 -6.92 5.00 1.86
CA TYR A 78 -8.11 4.71 2.65
C TYR A 78 -7.79 4.87 4.13
N MET A 79 -8.62 5.61 4.86
CA MET A 79 -8.41 5.87 6.28
C MET A 79 -9.66 5.60 7.10
N GLN A 80 -9.50 4.94 8.24
CA GLN A 80 -10.53 4.84 9.27
C GLN A 80 -10.07 5.58 10.52
N VAL A 81 -10.88 6.48 11.02
CA VAL A 81 -10.65 7.16 12.30
C VAL A 81 -11.40 6.40 13.37
N VAL A 82 -10.68 5.62 14.18
CA VAL A 82 -11.28 4.79 15.23
C VAL A 82 -11.65 5.63 16.45
N GLU A 83 -10.77 6.57 16.83
CA GLU A 83 -10.98 7.46 17.96
C GLU A 83 -10.26 8.78 17.72
N ARG A 84 -10.90 9.86 18.05
CA ARG A 84 -10.28 11.20 17.99
C ARG A 84 -9.50 11.44 19.27
N GLY A 85 -8.26 11.89 19.14
CA GLY A 85 -7.47 12.33 20.29
C GLY A 85 -8.11 13.52 21.00
N ASN A 86 -7.81 13.68 22.29
CA ASN A 86 -8.29 14.74 23.15
C ASN A 86 -7.22 15.80 23.47
N GLY A 87 -6.06 15.73 22.78
CA GLY A 87 -4.98 16.69 22.89
C GLY A 87 -5.24 17.96 22.11
N GLU A 88 -4.37 18.94 22.30
CA GLU A 88 -4.35 20.16 21.51
C GLU A 88 -3.84 19.87 20.09
N LEU A 89 -4.30 20.66 19.12
CA LEU A 89 -3.79 20.57 17.75
C LEU A 89 -2.33 20.98 17.71
N LEU A 90 -1.52 20.20 16.99
CA LEU A 90 -0.13 20.54 16.80
C LEU A 90 -0.01 21.83 15.97
N GLU A 91 0.81 22.76 16.47
CA GLU A 91 1.18 23.96 15.74
C GLU A 91 2.03 23.61 14.49
N ASP A 92 2.26 24.61 13.63
CA ASP A 92 3.18 24.45 12.54
C ASP A 92 4.61 24.27 13.06
N GLY A 93 5.34 23.33 12.45
CA GLY A 93 6.70 23.03 12.89
C GLY A 93 7.06 21.55 12.75
N ARG A 94 8.16 21.20 13.40
CA ARG A 94 8.68 19.84 13.47
C ARG A 94 8.31 19.23 14.83
N HIS A 95 7.61 18.09 14.80
CA HIS A 95 7.17 17.38 15.99
C HIS A 95 7.67 15.95 15.97
N GLU A 96 8.12 15.47 17.12
CA GLU A 96 8.44 14.06 17.33
C GLU A 96 7.20 13.35 17.87
N LEU A 97 6.75 12.34 17.15
CA LEU A 97 5.60 11.51 17.51
C LEU A 97 6.08 10.12 17.89
N LEU A 98 5.52 9.59 18.97
CA LEU A 98 5.72 8.20 19.35
C LEU A 98 4.56 7.39 18.81
N VAL A 99 4.84 6.41 17.97
CA VAL A 99 3.81 5.62 17.28
C VAL A 99 3.90 4.14 17.64
N ARG A 100 2.76 3.51 17.74
CA ARG A 100 2.61 2.06 17.78
C ARG A 100 1.69 1.64 16.65
N TYR A 101 2.03 0.56 15.98
CA TYR A 101 1.33 0.13 14.77
C TYR A 101 1.42 -1.36 14.54
N VAL A 102 0.56 -1.83 13.66
CA VAL A 102 0.68 -3.10 12.96
C VAL A 102 0.77 -2.76 11.49
N GLU A 103 1.80 -3.26 10.83
CA GLU A 103 1.97 -3.13 9.39
C GLU A 103 1.65 -4.45 8.73
N GLU A 104 0.75 -4.40 7.77
CA GLU A 104 0.30 -5.55 7.00
C GLU A 104 0.36 -5.24 5.51
N ARG A 105 0.71 -6.23 4.73
CA ARG A 105 0.68 -6.15 3.27
C ARG A 105 -0.57 -6.86 2.77
N ILE A 106 -1.32 -6.20 1.89
CA ILE A 106 -2.40 -6.84 1.16
C ILE A 106 -1.79 -7.68 0.04
N VAL A 107 -2.10 -8.99 0.04
CA VAL A 107 -1.65 -9.94 -0.98
C VAL A 107 -2.73 -10.18 -2.04
N GLU A 108 -2.37 -10.85 -3.13
CA GLU A 108 -3.21 -11.02 -4.33
C GLU A 108 -4.62 -11.56 -4.06
N ASP A 109 -4.81 -12.39 -3.04
CA ASP A 109 -6.12 -12.96 -2.68
C ASP A 109 -6.97 -12.05 -1.76
N GLY A 110 -6.50 -10.82 -1.50
CA GLY A 110 -7.14 -9.88 -0.57
C GLY A 110 -6.99 -10.27 0.90
N MET A 111 -6.01 -11.11 1.24
CA MET A 111 -5.61 -11.36 2.63
C MET A 111 -4.61 -10.31 3.10
N ALA A 112 -4.49 -10.15 4.41
CA ALA A 112 -3.43 -9.38 5.03
C ALA A 112 -2.32 -10.33 5.51
N ASP A 113 -1.07 -9.92 5.28
CA ASP A 113 0.13 -10.62 5.75
C ASP A 113 0.95 -9.65 6.60
N THR A 114 1.09 -9.98 7.88
CA THR A 114 1.74 -9.09 8.85
C THR A 114 3.23 -8.97 8.57
N LEU A 115 3.69 -7.75 8.35
CA LEU A 115 5.10 -7.43 8.10
C LEU A 115 5.81 -6.98 9.39
N SER A 116 5.18 -6.13 10.18
CA SER A 116 5.78 -5.53 11.36
C SER A 116 4.78 -5.34 12.49
N LEU A 117 5.22 -5.56 13.70
CA LEU A 117 4.41 -5.43 14.92
C LEU A 117 5.15 -4.59 15.96
N ASN A 118 4.73 -3.35 16.14
CA ASN A 118 5.17 -2.50 17.24
C ASN A 118 3.99 -2.20 18.16
N THR A 119 3.57 -3.19 18.94
CA THR A 119 2.45 -3.07 19.87
C THR A 119 2.88 -3.44 21.29
N ILE A 120 2.14 -2.93 22.28
CA ILE A 120 2.36 -3.32 23.69
C ILE A 120 2.09 -4.82 23.88
N ALA A 121 1.08 -5.36 23.18
CA ALA A 121 0.72 -6.77 23.26
C ALA A 121 1.86 -7.71 22.82
N ASN A 122 2.71 -7.27 21.91
CA ASN A 122 3.87 -8.02 21.45
C ASN A 122 5.14 -7.77 22.27
N MET A 123 5.01 -7.15 23.44
CA MET A 123 6.10 -6.87 24.36
C MET A 123 7.23 -6.00 23.74
N TYR A 124 6.92 -5.24 22.69
CA TYR A 124 7.88 -4.29 22.13
C TYR A 124 8.08 -3.13 23.13
N PRO A 125 9.25 -3.01 23.75
CA PRO A 125 9.41 -2.14 24.92
C PRO A 125 9.25 -0.66 24.59
N TYR A 126 9.62 -0.26 23.36
CA TYR A 126 9.63 1.15 22.95
C TYR A 126 8.74 1.36 21.73
N PRO A 127 7.97 2.47 21.69
CA PRO A 127 7.32 2.92 20.45
C PRO A 127 8.36 3.37 19.45
N ASP A 128 8.01 3.37 18.17
CA ASP A 128 8.83 3.98 17.13
C ASP A 128 8.68 5.51 17.14
N GLU A 129 9.73 6.20 16.78
CA GLU A 129 9.74 7.65 16.65
C GLU A 129 9.44 8.05 15.21
N PHE A 130 8.50 8.96 15.04
CA PHE A 130 8.12 9.51 13.75
C PHE A 130 8.22 11.03 13.78
N ILE A 131 8.80 11.64 12.74
CA ILE A 131 8.91 13.08 12.64
C ILE A 131 7.82 13.59 11.72
N LEU A 132 6.87 14.34 12.29
CA LEU A 132 5.89 15.08 11.54
C LEU A 132 6.39 16.49 11.28
N THR A 133 6.43 16.91 10.01
CA THR A 133 6.72 18.28 9.62
C THR A 133 5.53 18.83 8.85
N LYS A 134 4.91 19.88 9.33
CA LYS A 134 3.81 20.58 8.65
C LYS A 134 4.27 21.50 7.51
N ASP A 135 5.55 21.54 7.21
CA ASP A 135 6.07 22.27 6.06
C ASP A 135 5.70 21.49 4.79
N LYS A 136 4.90 22.11 3.92
CA LYS A 136 4.40 21.52 2.67
C LYS A 136 5.50 21.04 1.70
N ASN A 137 6.75 21.45 1.94
CA ASN A 137 7.90 21.12 1.08
C ASN A 137 8.81 20.01 1.64
N SER A 138 8.54 19.46 2.81
CA SER A 138 9.41 18.45 3.43
C SER A 138 8.63 17.37 4.19
N MET A 139 7.70 16.70 3.51
CA MET A 139 7.17 15.44 4.01
C MET A 139 8.17 14.31 3.67
N SER A 140 9.15 14.10 4.54
CA SER A 140 9.94 12.88 4.51
C SER A 140 9.63 12.07 5.76
N ALA A 141 8.88 11.00 5.60
CA ALA A 141 8.82 9.94 6.58
C ALA A 141 10.14 9.16 6.48
N SER A 142 11.00 9.33 7.46
CA SER A 142 12.16 8.45 7.64
C SER A 142 11.75 7.40 8.65
N PHE A 143 11.44 6.20 8.20
CA PHE A 143 11.45 5.03 9.06
C PHE A 143 12.93 4.68 9.31
N LEU A 144 13.37 4.75 10.56
CA LEU A 144 14.67 4.25 11.02
C LEU A 144 14.54 2.79 11.44
#